data_1baf34f175ea50da6c45590597cc9544
#
_entry.id   1baf34f175ea50da6c45590597cc9544
#
_cell.length_a   1.000
_cell.length_b   1.000
_cell.length_c   1.000
_cell.angle_alpha   90.00
_cell.angle_beta   90.00
_cell.angle_gamma   90.00
#
_symmetry.space_group_name_H-M   'P 1'
#
loop_
_entity.id
_entity.type
_entity.pdbx_description
1 polymer ?
#
loop_
_entity_poly.entity_id
_entity_poly.type
_entity_poly.pdbx_seq_one_letter_code
_entity_poly.pdbx_strand_id
1 'polypeptide(L)'
;MERQNRKIMLKTNVIDPKKRIDDLILRFNGWMEDKERPTSLSLHFYTSEEYPLTMGEVAHFLNSTTAIIDGCNIEWSSETDETLNQQIVIEIIFNNK
;
A
#
# COMPACT_ATOMS: atom_id res chain seq x y z
N MET A 1 11.14 -14.36 -22.47
CA MET A 1 10.07 -13.41 -22.24
C MET A 1 10.35 -12.60 -21.00
N GLU A 2 10.21 -11.32 -21.11
CA GLU A 2 10.51 -10.46 -20.00
C GLU A 2 9.40 -10.46 -18.95
N ARG A 3 9.82 -10.46 -17.71
CA ARG A 3 8.92 -10.29 -16.60
C ARG A 3 8.62 -8.81 -16.45
N GLN A 4 7.36 -8.47 -16.38
CA GLN A 4 6.97 -7.08 -16.19
C GLN A 4 6.84 -6.77 -14.71
N ASN A 5 7.76 -5.95 -14.22
CA ASN A 5 7.68 -5.41 -12.88
C ASN A 5 7.12 -4.01 -12.97
N ARG A 6 6.03 -3.77 -12.26
CA ARG A 6 5.44 -2.44 -12.21
C ARG A 6 5.57 -1.87 -10.81
N LYS A 7 5.83 -0.60 -10.77
CA LYS A 7 6.01 0.12 -9.52
C LYS A 7 5.16 1.37 -9.55
N ILE A 8 4.36 1.56 -8.52
CA ILE A 8 3.62 2.79 -8.37
C ILE A 8 3.75 3.28 -6.93
N MET A 9 3.47 4.56 -6.75
CA MET A 9 3.43 5.14 -5.41
C MET A 9 2.09 5.83 -5.22
N LEU A 10 1.44 5.55 -4.10
CA LEU A 10 0.20 6.18 -3.71
C LEU A 10 0.43 6.94 -2.41
N LYS A 11 -0.13 8.13 -2.33
CA LYS A 11 0.03 8.99 -1.16
C LYS A 11 -1.34 9.45 -0.68
N THR A 12 -1.55 9.39 0.62
CA THR A 12 -2.79 9.88 1.20
C THR A 12 -2.78 11.40 1.29
N ASN A 13 -3.96 11.99 1.22
CA ASN A 13 -4.12 13.43 1.40
C ASN A 13 -4.92 13.77 2.67
N VAL A 14 -5.28 12.75 3.45
CA VAL A 14 -6.07 12.94 4.65
C VAL A 14 -5.19 13.47 5.76
N ILE A 15 -5.65 14.51 6.44
CA ILE A 15 -4.92 15.14 7.54
C ILE A 15 -5.03 14.33 8.81
N ASP A 16 -6.19 13.72 9.06
CA ASP A 16 -6.43 12.94 10.27
C ASP A 16 -5.66 11.62 10.21
N PRO A 17 -4.68 11.42 11.09
CA PRO A 17 -3.87 10.19 11.05
C PRO A 17 -4.68 8.92 11.30
N LYS A 18 -5.85 9.02 11.94
CA LYS A 18 -6.71 7.86 12.17
C LYS A 18 -7.43 7.41 10.92
N LYS A 19 -7.54 8.28 9.91
CA LYS A 19 -8.27 7.99 8.67
C LYS A 19 -7.36 7.80 7.48
N ARG A 20 -6.07 7.97 7.65
CA ARG A 20 -5.13 7.90 6.53
C ARG A 20 -5.10 6.53 5.88
N ILE A 21 -5.24 5.46 6.67
CA ILE A 21 -5.20 4.11 6.10
C ILE A 21 -6.46 3.83 5.28
N ASP A 22 -7.62 4.35 5.69
CA ASP A 22 -8.86 4.22 4.92
C ASP A 22 -8.73 4.92 3.57
N ASP A 23 -8.12 6.10 3.55
CA ASP A 23 -7.88 6.81 2.31
C ASP A 23 -6.93 6.02 1.40
N LEU A 24 -5.90 5.43 1.98
CA LEU A 24 -4.96 4.63 1.22
C LEU A 24 -5.63 3.40 0.62
N ILE A 25 -6.51 2.75 1.38
CA ILE A 25 -7.28 1.60 0.91
C ILE A 25 -8.13 1.98 -0.29
N LEU A 26 -8.82 3.12 -0.21
CA LEU A 26 -9.64 3.59 -1.33
C LEU A 26 -8.80 3.83 -2.57
N ARG A 27 -7.64 4.44 -2.42
CA ARG A 27 -6.75 4.72 -3.54
C ARG A 27 -6.20 3.44 -4.16
N PHE A 28 -5.81 2.50 -3.31
CA PHE A 28 -5.30 1.21 -3.78
C PHE A 28 -6.37 0.44 -4.54
N ASN A 29 -7.57 0.32 -3.97
CA ASN A 29 -8.65 -0.40 -4.59
C ASN A 29 -9.07 0.26 -5.91
N GLY A 30 -9.14 1.58 -5.93
CA GLY A 30 -9.48 2.31 -7.15
C GLY A 30 -8.44 2.11 -8.24
N TRP A 31 -7.16 2.14 -7.87
CA TRP A 31 -6.10 1.95 -8.84
C TRP A 31 -6.07 0.53 -9.39
N MET A 32 -6.37 -0.47 -8.54
CA MET A 32 -6.35 -1.88 -8.95
C MET A 32 -7.61 -2.34 -9.65
N GLU A 33 -8.66 -1.53 -9.67
CA GLU A 33 -10.00 -1.94 -10.10
C GLU A 33 -10.03 -2.56 -11.49
N ASP A 34 -9.28 -2.00 -12.42
CA ASP A 34 -9.26 -2.47 -13.79
C ASP A 34 -7.95 -3.19 -14.16
N LYS A 35 -7.18 -3.56 -13.17
CA LYS A 35 -5.92 -4.25 -13.39
C LYS A 35 -6.08 -5.76 -13.23
N GLU A 36 -5.22 -6.50 -13.91
CA GLU A 36 -5.14 -7.93 -13.69
C GLU A 36 -4.59 -8.20 -12.30
N ARG A 37 -5.04 -9.29 -11.69
CA ARG A 37 -4.54 -9.70 -10.38
C ARG A 37 -3.06 -10.08 -10.51
N PRO A 38 -2.17 -9.50 -9.73
CA PRO A 38 -0.77 -9.85 -9.78
C PRO A 38 -0.50 -11.19 -9.11
N THR A 39 0.63 -11.81 -9.43
CA THR A 39 1.05 -13.04 -8.77
C THR A 39 1.77 -12.75 -7.47
N SER A 40 2.45 -11.60 -7.38
CA SER A 40 3.12 -11.19 -6.16
C SER A 40 3.08 -9.68 -6.01
N LEU A 41 3.09 -9.25 -4.76
CA LEU A 41 3.08 -7.84 -4.38
C LEU A 41 4.12 -7.59 -3.31
N SER A 42 4.90 -6.53 -3.48
CA SER A 42 5.73 -6.00 -2.42
C SER A 42 5.16 -4.63 -2.06
N LEU A 43 4.82 -4.46 -0.80
CA LEU A 43 4.25 -3.24 -0.28
C LEU A 43 5.26 -2.59 0.66
N HIS A 44 5.65 -1.37 0.34
CA HIS A 44 6.60 -0.66 1.18
C HIS A 44 5.95 0.63 1.67
N PHE A 45 5.72 0.71 2.97
CA PHE A 45 5.05 1.84 3.59
C PHE A 45 6.06 2.85 4.09
N TYR A 46 5.77 4.13 3.88
CA TYR A 46 6.56 5.22 4.42
C TYR A 46 5.67 6.07 5.30
N THR A 47 6.13 6.33 6.51
CA THR A 47 5.43 7.20 7.45
C THR A 47 6.47 8.06 8.17
N SER A 48 6.02 9.16 8.79
CA SER A 48 6.93 9.97 9.58
C SER A 48 7.20 9.31 10.93
N GLU A 49 8.28 9.74 11.56
CA GLU A 49 8.61 9.25 12.90
C GLU A 49 7.54 9.64 13.92
N GLU A 50 6.95 10.81 13.73
CA GLU A 50 5.92 11.32 14.64
C GLU A 50 4.61 10.54 14.53
N TYR A 51 4.31 10.00 13.35
CA TYR A 51 3.10 9.24 13.10
C TYR A 51 3.46 7.90 12.45
N PRO A 52 4.09 7.00 13.21
CA PRO A 52 4.58 5.74 12.65
C PRO A 52 3.46 4.81 12.22
N LEU A 53 3.78 3.92 11.30
CA LEU A 53 2.85 2.90 10.86
C LEU A 53 2.54 1.96 12.02
N THR A 54 1.27 1.66 12.24
CA THR A 54 0.85 0.74 13.28
C THR A 54 0.50 -0.61 12.70
N MET A 55 0.60 -1.65 13.51
CA MET A 55 0.20 -3.00 13.08
C MET A 55 -1.30 -3.06 12.78
N GLY A 56 -2.09 -2.26 13.51
CA GLY A 56 -3.52 -2.16 13.23
C GLY A 56 -3.79 -1.62 11.83
N GLU A 57 -3.00 -0.64 11.41
CA GLU A 57 -3.14 -0.09 10.05
C GLU A 57 -2.79 -1.12 8.99
N VAL A 58 -1.70 -1.87 9.21
CA VAL A 58 -1.30 -2.91 8.26
C VAL A 58 -2.37 -3.99 8.15
N ALA A 59 -2.87 -4.46 9.30
CA ALA A 59 -3.89 -5.48 9.32
C ALA A 59 -5.17 -5.00 8.62
N HIS A 60 -5.57 -3.76 8.88
CA HIS A 60 -6.76 -3.19 8.25
C HIS A 60 -6.58 -3.08 6.74
N PHE A 61 -5.41 -2.63 6.28
CA PHE A 61 -5.12 -2.54 4.86
C PHE A 61 -5.21 -3.91 4.19
N LEU A 62 -4.55 -4.92 4.75
CA LEU A 62 -4.54 -6.25 4.16
C LEU A 62 -5.93 -6.87 4.15
N ASN A 63 -6.68 -6.73 5.23
CA ASN A 63 -8.04 -7.27 5.31
C ASN A 63 -8.99 -6.58 4.34
N SER A 64 -8.85 -5.28 4.18
CA SER A 64 -9.76 -4.50 3.33
C SER A 64 -9.46 -4.64 1.84
N THR A 65 -8.31 -5.19 1.49
CA THR A 65 -7.90 -5.38 0.10
C THR A 65 -7.91 -6.85 -0.31
N THR A 66 -8.39 -7.73 0.56
CA THR A 66 -8.36 -9.19 0.35
C THR A 66 -8.96 -9.62 -0.98
N ALA A 67 -10.07 -9.01 -1.38
CA ALA A 67 -10.73 -9.37 -2.63
C ALA A 67 -9.81 -9.17 -3.85
N ILE A 68 -8.88 -8.23 -3.76
CA ILE A 68 -7.96 -7.90 -4.84
C ILE A 68 -6.68 -8.73 -4.77
N ILE A 69 -6.17 -8.94 -3.56
CA ILE A 69 -4.86 -9.55 -3.36
C ILE A 69 -4.92 -11.02 -2.99
N ASP A 70 -6.11 -11.58 -2.90
CA ASP A 70 -6.28 -12.99 -2.55
C ASP A 70 -5.54 -13.88 -3.56
N GLY A 71 -4.73 -14.79 -3.04
CA GLY A 71 -3.93 -15.68 -3.87
C GLY A 71 -2.58 -15.11 -4.30
N CYS A 72 -2.30 -13.84 -3.98
CA CYS A 72 -1.00 -13.25 -4.26
C CYS A 72 0.00 -13.58 -3.15
N ASN A 73 1.26 -13.68 -3.52
CA ASN A 73 2.34 -13.68 -2.53
C ASN A 73 2.59 -12.24 -2.12
N ILE A 74 2.47 -11.96 -0.83
CA ILE A 74 2.58 -10.59 -0.32
C ILE A 74 3.73 -10.47 0.66
N GLU A 75 4.57 -9.47 0.40
CA GLU A 75 5.60 -9.05 1.34
C GLU A 75 5.35 -7.60 1.66
N TRP A 76 5.62 -7.20 2.89
CA TRP A 76 5.51 -5.80 3.25
C TRP A 76 6.64 -5.40 4.18
N SER A 77 6.96 -4.12 4.13
CA SER A 77 7.97 -3.52 4.99
C SER A 77 7.58 -2.07 5.22
N SER A 78 8.26 -1.43 6.15
CA SER A 78 8.00 -0.03 6.44
C SER A 78 9.30 0.70 6.69
N GLU A 79 9.25 2.01 6.45
CA GLU A 79 10.40 2.86 6.61
C GLU A 79 9.94 4.25 7.02
N THR A 80 10.78 4.98 7.71
CA THR A 80 10.49 6.34 8.14
C THR A 80 10.92 7.34 7.07
N ASP A 81 10.07 8.31 6.79
CA ASP A 81 10.36 9.40 5.88
C ASP A 81 10.00 10.70 6.59
N GLU A 82 11.03 11.45 6.96
CA GLU A 82 10.86 12.68 7.74
C GLU A 82 10.13 13.81 6.99
N THR A 83 10.00 13.69 5.67
CA THR A 83 9.27 14.69 4.89
C THR A 83 7.76 14.54 4.99
N LEU A 84 7.29 13.40 5.52
CA LEU A 84 5.87 13.15 5.70
C LEU A 84 5.42 13.62 7.07
N ASN A 85 4.16 14.05 7.17
CA ASN A 85 3.54 14.40 8.45
C ASN A 85 2.63 13.25 8.87
N GLN A 86 1.30 13.45 8.77
CA GLN A 86 0.36 12.38 9.09
C GLN A 86 0.10 11.44 7.92
N GLN A 87 0.69 11.71 6.79
CA GLN A 87 0.44 10.97 5.55
C GLN A 87 1.16 9.64 5.53
N ILE A 88 0.60 8.70 4.75
CA ILE A 88 1.28 7.46 4.39
C ILE A 88 1.54 7.49 2.90
N VAL A 89 2.73 7.08 2.53
CA VAL A 89 3.04 6.76 1.14
C VAL A 89 3.24 5.26 1.08
N ILE A 90 2.66 4.62 0.09
CA ILE A 90 2.92 3.21 -0.18
C ILE A 90 3.56 3.08 -1.55
N GLU A 91 4.65 2.36 -1.60
CA GLU A 91 5.29 1.98 -2.85
C GLU A 91 4.89 0.54 -3.12
N ILE A 92 4.31 0.31 -4.28
CA ILE A 92 3.80 -1.01 -4.65
C ILE A 92 4.60 -1.51 -5.83
N ILE A 93 5.20 -2.68 -5.66
CA ILE A 93 5.88 -3.37 -6.74
C ILE A 93 5.14 -4.67 -6.98
N PHE A 94 4.72 -4.89 -8.20
CA PHE A 94 3.96 -6.10 -8.51
C PHE A 94 4.43 -6.73 -9.79
N ASN A 95 4.31 -8.04 -9.83
CA ASN A 95 4.70 -8.87 -10.96
C ASN A 95 3.50 -9.62 -11.50
N ASN A 96 3.41 -9.63 -12.82
CA ASN A 96 2.49 -10.49 -13.54
C ASN A 96 3.34 -11.43 -14.40
N LYS A 97 3.11 -12.70 -14.22
CA LYS A 97 3.74 -13.69 -15.08
C LYS A 97 2.82 -14.05 -16.22
#